data_317ab33a69c972c4125d332fb90cb7f3
#
_entry.id   317ab33a69c972c4125d332fb90cb7f3
#
_cell.length_a   1.000
_cell.length_b   1.000
_cell.length_c   1.000
_cell.angle_alpha   90.00
_cell.angle_beta   90.00
_cell.angle_gamma   90.00
#
_symmetry.space_group_name_H-M   'P 1'
#
loop_
_entity.id
_entity.type
_entity.pdbx_description
1 polymer ?
#
loop_
_entity_poly.entity_id
_entity_poly.type
_entity_poly.pdbx_seq_one_letter_code
_entity_poly.pdbx_strand_id
1 'polypeptide(L)'
;HDWDAWRPNDDGTHTRSCKRSNCNEAETKSCTGGTATCSTKAVCEACGGEYGEKDPNNHDLEQHAAKAPTCTEIGWDAYETCSRCDYTTRKELPALNHALEQHEAQAPTCTEIGWDAYETCSRCDHTTYAELPALNHDYQAVTVEPTCETDGYTIFTCSRCKDSYTADPTDQLGHQFGAWSPNGTGSQSADCLRQGCAHTGSTDCRKFTFRTAEGEALTFCPVCGQAENAAQLEMIEAATAWAASGSLSAEDVTARTNGEYLSVAFETAGSLTQPTGRVRLALPAGLLEGKKLVRIAPDGTQTEMPFEAKNGKLIFTLDFANSGLPVMLFRLLPQTAAL
;
A
#
# COMPACT_ATOMS: atom_id res chain seq x y z
N HIS A 1 -115.85 15.81 -24.79
CA HIS A 1 -114.88 15.27 -25.74
C HIS A 1 -114.22 14.04 -25.17
N ASP A 2 -113.83 13.08 -25.97
CA ASP A 2 -112.95 11.92 -25.60
C ASP A 2 -111.59 12.18 -26.15
N TRP A 3 -110.66 12.68 -25.32
CA TRP A 3 -109.41 13.19 -25.73
C TRP A 3 -108.35 12.07 -25.88
N ASP A 4 -107.52 12.23 -26.91
CA ASP A 4 -106.29 11.43 -27.13
C ASP A 4 -105.18 11.86 -26.12
N ALA A 5 -104.12 11.13 -26.07
CA ALA A 5 -102.95 11.53 -25.28
C ALA A 5 -102.34 12.81 -25.90
N TRP A 6 -101.72 13.62 -25.02
CA TRP A 6 -101.00 14.78 -25.43
C TRP A 6 -99.77 14.40 -26.34
N ARG A 7 -99.56 15.13 -27.41
CA ARG A 7 -98.43 14.95 -28.31
C ARG A 7 -97.63 16.26 -28.39
N PRO A 8 -96.28 16.18 -28.36
CA PRO A 8 -95.45 17.38 -28.45
C PRO A 8 -95.56 18.01 -29.82
N ASN A 9 -95.37 19.35 -29.94
CA ASN A 9 -95.47 20.14 -31.14
C ASN A 9 -94.11 20.78 -31.53
N ASP A 10 -93.04 20.44 -30.94
CA ASP A 10 -91.71 21.00 -31.13
C ASP A 10 -91.50 22.52 -30.93
N ASP A 11 -92.60 23.25 -30.67
CA ASP A 11 -92.66 24.70 -30.41
C ASP A 11 -92.82 25.06 -28.90
N GLY A 12 -92.68 24.12 -28.05
CA GLY A 12 -92.89 24.29 -26.61
C GLY A 12 -94.33 24.16 -26.21
N THR A 13 -95.21 23.68 -27.09
CA THR A 13 -96.60 23.35 -26.82
C THR A 13 -96.86 21.87 -27.03
N HIS A 14 -98.04 21.40 -26.59
CA HIS A 14 -98.56 20.06 -26.85
C HIS A 14 -100.02 20.11 -27.24
N THR A 15 -100.44 19.23 -28.12
CA THR A 15 -101.77 19.17 -28.63
C THR A 15 -102.36 17.78 -28.43
N ARG A 16 -103.67 17.74 -28.10
CA ARG A 16 -104.49 16.52 -28.13
C ARG A 16 -105.74 16.70 -28.96
N SER A 17 -106.18 15.68 -29.60
CA SER A 17 -107.34 15.71 -30.47
C SER A 17 -108.49 14.85 -29.91
N CYS A 18 -109.75 15.15 -30.25
CA CYS A 18 -110.88 14.35 -29.87
C CYS A 18 -110.89 13.03 -30.64
N LYS A 19 -111.01 11.88 -30.04
CA LYS A 19 -111.11 10.53 -30.63
C LYS A 19 -112.41 10.19 -31.29
N ARG A 20 -113.44 10.95 -31.06
CA ARG A 20 -114.78 10.67 -31.64
C ARG A 20 -114.80 10.97 -33.13
N SER A 21 -115.35 10.05 -33.91
CA SER A 21 -115.30 10.06 -35.40
C SER A 21 -115.87 11.32 -36.11
N ASN A 22 -116.68 12.12 -35.41
CA ASN A 22 -117.31 13.35 -35.92
C ASN A 22 -116.85 14.60 -35.20
N CYS A 23 -115.75 14.57 -34.50
CA CYS A 23 -115.25 15.69 -33.75
C CYS A 23 -113.85 16.09 -34.25
N ASN A 24 -113.73 17.31 -34.69
CA ASN A 24 -112.43 17.86 -35.19
C ASN A 24 -111.78 18.80 -34.12
N GLU A 25 -112.27 18.71 -32.88
CA GLU A 25 -111.73 19.57 -31.83
C GLU A 25 -110.33 19.10 -31.37
N ALA A 26 -109.52 20.10 -31.21
CA ALA A 26 -108.15 19.93 -30.66
C ALA A 26 -107.89 20.95 -29.54
N GLU A 27 -107.18 20.57 -28.57
CA GLU A 27 -106.75 21.44 -27.49
C GLU A 27 -105.18 21.52 -27.48
N THR A 28 -104.66 22.76 -27.53
CA THR A 28 -103.22 23.03 -27.46
C THR A 28 -102.96 23.79 -26.17
N LYS A 29 -101.93 23.37 -25.46
CA LYS A 29 -101.38 23.99 -24.22
C LYS A 29 -99.89 24.10 -24.27
N SER A 30 -99.36 25.07 -23.53
CA SER A 30 -97.86 25.16 -23.32
C SER A 30 -97.38 24.00 -22.52
N CYS A 31 -96.25 23.49 -22.84
CA CYS A 31 -95.54 22.48 -22.09
C CYS A 31 -95.16 23.01 -20.69
N THR A 32 -95.33 22.19 -19.68
CA THR A 32 -95.01 22.51 -18.32
C THR A 32 -94.43 21.30 -17.59
N GLY A 33 -93.78 21.55 -16.44
CA GLY A 33 -93.13 20.51 -15.62
C GLY A 33 -91.76 20.16 -16.12
N GLY A 34 -91.13 19.24 -15.43
CA GLY A 34 -89.73 18.88 -15.65
C GLY A 34 -88.77 20.01 -15.33
N THR A 35 -87.50 19.71 -15.39
CA THR A 35 -86.40 20.67 -15.11
C THR A 35 -85.35 20.57 -16.17
N ALA A 36 -85.06 21.67 -16.83
CA ALA A 36 -83.87 21.74 -17.75
C ALA A 36 -82.57 21.64 -17.00
N THR A 37 -81.62 21.01 -17.60
CA THR A 37 -80.25 20.93 -17.09
C THR A 37 -79.28 21.60 -18.03
N CYS A 38 -78.05 21.70 -17.65
CA CYS A 38 -76.96 22.23 -18.54
C CYS A 38 -76.76 21.41 -19.85
N SER A 39 -77.25 20.17 -19.87
CA SER A 39 -77.09 19.25 -21.02
C SER A 39 -78.41 18.88 -21.68
N THR A 40 -79.52 18.95 -21.02
CA THR A 40 -80.85 18.53 -21.49
C THR A 40 -81.90 19.63 -21.32
N LYS A 41 -82.85 19.72 -22.20
CA LYS A 41 -84.04 20.56 -22.09
C LYS A 41 -84.98 19.96 -21.08
N ALA A 42 -85.98 20.78 -20.58
CA ALA A 42 -87.03 20.28 -19.76
C ALA A 42 -87.90 19.31 -20.52
N VAL A 43 -88.44 18.29 -19.85
CA VAL A 43 -89.33 17.28 -20.42
C VAL A 43 -90.71 17.55 -19.89
N CYS A 44 -91.69 17.82 -20.76
CA CYS A 44 -93.06 18.07 -20.41
C CYS A 44 -93.71 16.87 -19.73
N GLU A 45 -94.27 17.06 -18.53
CA GLU A 45 -94.92 15.99 -17.75
C GLU A 45 -96.22 15.44 -18.44
N ALA A 46 -96.80 16.21 -19.31
CA ALA A 46 -98.06 15.80 -19.94
C ALA A 46 -97.85 15.02 -21.23
N CYS A 47 -96.83 15.39 -22.06
CA CYS A 47 -96.60 14.79 -23.38
C CYS A 47 -95.26 14.05 -23.54
N GLY A 48 -94.30 14.21 -22.57
CA GLY A 48 -93.02 13.61 -22.57
C GLY A 48 -92.01 14.24 -23.59
N GLY A 49 -92.42 15.33 -24.31
CA GLY A 49 -91.57 16.03 -25.27
C GLY A 49 -90.64 17.01 -24.57
N GLU A 50 -89.46 17.20 -25.15
CA GLU A 50 -88.54 18.24 -24.71
C GLU A 50 -89.04 19.62 -25.11
N TYR A 51 -88.86 20.63 -24.24
CA TYR A 51 -89.26 21.99 -24.50
C TYR A 51 -88.39 23.02 -23.81
N GLY A 52 -88.46 24.27 -24.24
CA GLY A 52 -87.63 25.35 -23.69
C GLY A 52 -86.16 25.23 -24.07
N GLU A 53 -85.31 25.99 -23.40
CA GLU A 53 -83.87 25.97 -23.54
C GLU A 53 -83.20 25.13 -22.41
N LYS A 54 -82.01 24.72 -22.61
CA LYS A 54 -81.18 24.14 -21.56
C LYS A 54 -80.92 25.21 -20.49
N ASP A 55 -80.80 24.81 -19.26
CA ASP A 55 -80.38 25.71 -18.17
C ASP A 55 -78.83 25.63 -17.95
N PRO A 56 -78.10 26.65 -18.43
CA PRO A 56 -76.64 26.65 -18.34
C PRO A 56 -76.15 26.70 -16.89
N ASN A 57 -76.97 26.95 -15.89
CA ASN A 57 -76.61 27.06 -14.49
C ASN A 57 -77.01 25.83 -13.66
N ASN A 58 -77.80 24.93 -14.24
CA ASN A 58 -78.24 23.71 -13.52
C ASN A 58 -77.23 22.58 -13.77
N HIS A 59 -76.04 22.71 -13.14
CA HIS A 59 -74.98 21.72 -13.15
C HIS A 59 -75.18 20.67 -12.03
N ASP A 60 -74.73 19.47 -12.29
CA ASP A 60 -74.50 18.40 -11.33
C ASP A 60 -73.03 18.37 -10.94
N LEU A 61 -72.72 19.05 -9.85
CA LEU A 61 -71.37 19.41 -9.50
C LEU A 61 -70.66 18.31 -8.68
N GLU A 62 -69.46 17.90 -9.14
CA GLU A 62 -68.53 17.05 -8.41
C GLU A 62 -67.41 17.92 -7.85
N GLN A 63 -67.11 17.74 -6.56
CA GLN A 63 -66.10 18.49 -5.83
C GLN A 63 -64.74 17.81 -5.97
N HIS A 64 -63.71 18.57 -6.29
CA HIS A 64 -62.30 18.13 -6.33
C HIS A 64 -61.48 18.92 -5.32
N ALA A 65 -60.67 18.19 -4.54
CA ALA A 65 -59.83 18.80 -3.52
C ALA A 65 -58.68 19.62 -4.15
N ALA A 66 -58.25 20.66 -3.45
CA ALA A 66 -57.05 21.41 -3.80
C ALA A 66 -55.79 20.55 -3.77
N LYS A 67 -54.87 20.79 -4.69
CA LYS A 67 -53.49 20.26 -4.68
C LYS A 67 -52.52 21.45 -4.64
N ALA A 68 -51.73 21.54 -3.58
CA ALA A 68 -50.68 22.55 -3.53
C ALA A 68 -49.63 22.30 -4.63
N PRO A 69 -49.12 23.34 -5.30
CA PRO A 69 -48.01 23.18 -6.22
C PRO A 69 -46.71 22.79 -5.50
N THR A 70 -45.89 21.97 -6.12
CA THR A 70 -44.53 21.66 -5.68
C THR A 70 -43.50 22.49 -6.46
N CYS A 71 -42.22 22.26 -6.22
CA CYS A 71 -41.18 22.93 -6.99
C CYS A 71 -41.28 22.64 -8.50
N THR A 72 -41.70 21.43 -8.87
CA THR A 72 -41.71 20.93 -10.25
C THR A 72 -43.07 20.65 -10.83
N GLU A 73 -44.10 20.50 -9.97
CA GLU A 73 -45.44 20.17 -10.42
C GLU A 73 -46.41 21.34 -10.17
N ILE A 74 -47.32 21.52 -11.12
CA ILE A 74 -48.45 22.46 -10.97
C ILE A 74 -49.41 21.96 -9.88
N GLY A 75 -50.06 22.90 -9.22
CA GLY A 75 -51.14 22.67 -8.29
C GLY A 75 -52.49 23.22 -8.85
N TRP A 76 -53.50 23.20 -8.04
CA TRP A 76 -54.83 23.82 -8.28
C TRP A 76 -55.55 24.05 -6.97
N ASP A 77 -56.39 25.07 -6.96
CA ASP A 77 -57.36 25.29 -5.86
C ASP A 77 -58.45 24.21 -5.90
N ALA A 78 -59.20 24.07 -4.83
CA ALA A 78 -60.38 23.21 -4.85
C ALA A 78 -61.31 23.70 -5.97
N TYR A 79 -61.79 22.78 -6.79
CA TYR A 79 -62.62 23.10 -7.95
C TYR A 79 -63.78 22.12 -8.12
N GLU A 80 -64.71 22.53 -8.97
CA GLU A 80 -65.88 21.74 -9.30
C GLU A 80 -65.84 21.39 -10.80
N THR A 81 -66.35 20.24 -11.13
CA THR A 81 -66.66 19.81 -12.49
C THR A 81 -68.10 19.40 -12.59
N CYS A 82 -68.71 19.50 -13.76
CA CYS A 82 -70.04 18.99 -13.96
C CYS A 82 -70.01 17.58 -14.57
N SER A 83 -70.73 16.62 -13.94
CA SER A 83 -70.83 15.25 -14.47
C SER A 83 -71.55 15.16 -15.83
N ARG A 84 -72.24 16.24 -16.29
CA ARG A 84 -73.11 16.26 -17.49
C ARG A 84 -72.59 17.14 -18.64
N CYS A 85 -71.57 18.02 -18.39
CA CYS A 85 -70.98 18.89 -19.40
C CYS A 85 -69.55 19.28 -19.04
N ASP A 86 -68.88 20.03 -19.93
CA ASP A 86 -67.46 20.41 -19.76
C ASP A 86 -67.24 21.60 -18.79
N TYR A 87 -68.28 21.92 -17.97
CA TYR A 87 -68.11 23.00 -17.00
C TYR A 87 -67.09 22.62 -15.92
N THR A 88 -66.17 23.53 -15.68
CA THR A 88 -65.19 23.41 -14.57
C THR A 88 -64.78 24.77 -14.07
N THR A 89 -64.53 24.82 -12.75
CA THR A 89 -63.94 26.00 -12.08
C THR A 89 -62.44 25.85 -11.84
N ARG A 90 -61.81 24.80 -12.38
CA ARG A 90 -60.40 24.52 -12.19
C ARG A 90 -59.53 25.69 -12.59
N LYS A 91 -58.71 26.14 -11.63
CA LYS A 91 -57.66 27.14 -11.80
C LYS A 91 -56.32 26.52 -11.50
N GLU A 92 -55.44 26.49 -12.45
CA GLU A 92 -54.10 25.95 -12.24
C GLU A 92 -53.22 26.96 -11.49
N LEU A 93 -52.45 26.44 -10.55
CA LEU A 93 -51.38 27.14 -9.84
C LEU A 93 -50.06 26.71 -10.42
N PRO A 94 -49.21 27.62 -10.93
CA PRO A 94 -47.91 27.26 -11.52
C PRO A 94 -47.01 26.58 -10.50
N ALA A 95 -46.11 25.71 -10.98
CA ALA A 95 -45.03 25.15 -10.17
C ALA A 95 -44.19 26.26 -9.53
N LEU A 96 -43.76 26.03 -8.31
CA LEU A 96 -43.08 27.04 -7.50
C LEU A 96 -41.65 27.32 -7.97
N ASN A 97 -41.08 26.45 -8.82
CA ASN A 97 -39.65 26.36 -9.13
C ASN A 97 -38.78 26.11 -7.87
N HIS A 98 -37.50 25.91 -8.02
CA HIS A 98 -36.59 25.70 -6.89
C HIS A 98 -36.19 27.05 -6.26
N ALA A 99 -36.16 27.09 -4.92
CA ALA A 99 -35.54 28.16 -4.17
C ALA A 99 -34.10 27.70 -3.82
N LEU A 100 -33.16 28.07 -4.67
CA LEU A 100 -31.79 27.56 -4.62
C LEU A 100 -30.95 28.31 -3.57
N GLU A 101 -30.22 27.54 -2.78
CA GLU A 101 -29.18 27.98 -1.85
C GLU A 101 -27.83 27.50 -2.36
N GLN A 102 -26.86 28.41 -2.43
CA GLN A 102 -25.50 28.15 -2.93
C GLN A 102 -24.60 27.64 -1.82
N HIS A 103 -23.79 26.63 -2.14
CA HIS A 103 -22.76 26.06 -1.27
C HIS A 103 -21.41 26.18 -1.97
N GLU A 104 -20.40 26.65 -1.23
CA GLU A 104 -19.05 26.80 -1.75
C GLU A 104 -18.36 25.44 -2.02
N ALA A 105 -17.48 25.42 -3.03
CA ALA A 105 -16.66 24.26 -3.34
C ALA A 105 -15.66 23.96 -2.21
N GLN A 106 -15.39 22.69 -1.98
CA GLN A 106 -14.31 22.23 -1.12
C GLN A 106 -13.40 21.28 -1.92
N ALA A 107 -12.13 21.67 -2.06
CA ALA A 107 -11.16 20.82 -2.72
C ALA A 107 -10.89 19.54 -1.90
N PRO A 108 -10.78 18.36 -2.54
CA PRO A 108 -10.40 17.15 -1.83
C PRO A 108 -8.98 17.21 -1.32
N THR A 109 -8.73 16.60 -0.18
CA THR A 109 -7.39 16.38 0.37
C THR A 109 -6.89 14.98 0.03
N CYS A 110 -5.73 14.60 0.55
CA CYS A 110 -5.24 13.23 0.37
C CYS A 110 -6.16 12.17 1.01
N THR A 111 -6.86 12.52 2.08
CA THR A 111 -7.64 11.60 2.92
C THR A 111 -9.13 11.92 2.97
N GLU A 112 -9.52 13.13 2.62
CA GLU A 112 -10.89 13.58 2.69
C GLU A 112 -11.45 13.87 1.30
N ILE A 113 -12.73 13.55 1.10
CA ILE A 113 -13.46 13.90 -0.10
C ILE A 113 -13.65 15.41 -0.18
N GLY A 114 -13.80 15.90 -1.40
CA GLY A 114 -14.21 17.27 -1.69
C GLY A 114 -15.54 17.31 -2.45
N TRP A 115 -15.92 18.48 -2.91
CA TRP A 115 -17.07 18.71 -3.79
C TRP A 115 -16.90 20.03 -4.55
N ASP A 116 -17.46 20.10 -5.73
CA ASP A 116 -17.61 21.35 -6.45
C ASP A 116 -18.68 22.24 -5.79
N ALA A 117 -18.72 23.53 -6.13
CA ALA A 117 -19.80 24.40 -5.70
C ALA A 117 -21.14 23.82 -6.18
N TYR A 118 -22.12 23.72 -5.31
CA TYR A 118 -23.39 23.08 -5.57
C TYR A 118 -24.56 23.88 -5.03
N GLU A 119 -25.74 23.52 -5.45
CA GLU A 119 -26.97 24.14 -5.03
C GLU A 119 -27.89 23.12 -4.36
N THR A 120 -28.63 23.55 -3.34
CA THR A 120 -29.72 22.80 -2.74
C THR A 120 -31.01 23.61 -2.80
N CYS A 121 -32.16 22.94 -2.80
CA CYS A 121 -33.42 23.64 -2.72
C CYS A 121 -33.95 23.63 -1.27
N SER A 122 -34.28 24.82 -0.72
CA SER A 122 -34.80 24.94 0.63
C SER A 122 -36.25 24.37 0.81
N ARG A 123 -36.89 23.93 -0.30
CA ARG A 123 -38.27 23.45 -0.28
C ARG A 123 -38.46 22.00 -0.70
N CYS A 124 -37.41 21.35 -1.23
CA CYS A 124 -37.42 19.95 -1.65
C CYS A 124 -35.99 19.37 -1.66
N ASP A 125 -35.87 18.09 -1.94
CA ASP A 125 -34.57 17.37 -1.91
C ASP A 125 -33.69 17.59 -3.16
N HIS A 126 -34.00 18.60 -3.97
CA HIS A 126 -33.19 18.91 -5.16
C HIS A 126 -31.81 19.39 -4.74
N THR A 127 -30.77 18.74 -5.29
CA THR A 127 -29.38 19.13 -5.11
C THR A 127 -28.57 18.85 -6.38
N THR A 128 -27.54 19.66 -6.63
CA THR A 128 -26.52 19.42 -7.64
C THR A 128 -25.22 18.91 -7.03
N TYR A 129 -25.22 18.51 -5.73
CA TYR A 129 -24.07 17.98 -5.02
C TYR A 129 -23.46 16.78 -5.75
N ALA A 130 -22.16 16.84 -5.97
CA ALA A 130 -21.36 15.76 -6.49
C ALA A 130 -20.06 15.62 -5.68
N GLU A 131 -19.79 14.43 -5.19
CA GLU A 131 -18.57 14.15 -4.45
C GLU A 131 -17.35 14.10 -5.38
N LEU A 132 -16.26 14.72 -4.94
CA LEU A 132 -14.93 14.54 -5.50
C LEU A 132 -14.16 13.57 -4.58
N PRO A 133 -13.66 12.44 -5.12
CA PRO A 133 -12.96 11.46 -4.28
C PRO A 133 -11.69 12.05 -3.67
N ALA A 134 -11.28 11.54 -2.51
CA ALA A 134 -10.00 11.85 -1.91
C ALA A 134 -8.85 11.53 -2.88
N LEU A 135 -7.83 12.38 -2.90
CA LEU A 135 -6.72 12.31 -3.84
C LEU A 135 -5.77 11.13 -3.58
N ASN A 136 -5.88 10.52 -2.40
CA ASN A 136 -4.92 9.56 -1.86
C ASN A 136 -3.52 10.17 -1.72
N HIS A 137 -2.60 9.44 -1.11
CA HIS A 137 -1.22 9.88 -0.99
C HIS A 137 -0.42 9.53 -2.25
N ASP A 138 0.48 10.45 -2.63
CA ASP A 138 1.45 10.27 -3.69
C ASP A 138 2.85 10.28 -3.06
N TYR A 139 3.27 9.10 -2.59
CA TYR A 139 4.52 8.96 -1.85
C TYR A 139 5.72 8.90 -2.78
N GLN A 140 6.70 9.72 -2.45
CA GLN A 140 8.05 9.70 -3.03
C GLN A 140 8.97 8.99 -2.05
N ALA A 141 9.71 8.01 -2.54
CA ALA A 141 10.64 7.21 -1.74
C ALA A 141 12.05 7.80 -1.77
N VAL A 142 12.68 7.89 -0.60
CA VAL A 142 14.11 8.23 -0.45
C VAL A 142 14.74 7.17 0.44
N THR A 143 15.70 6.41 -0.11
CA THR A 143 16.42 5.39 0.64
C THR A 143 17.57 6.02 1.43
N VAL A 144 17.65 5.67 2.70
CA VAL A 144 18.79 5.94 3.59
C VAL A 144 19.56 4.65 3.71
N GLU A 145 20.75 4.62 3.11
CA GLU A 145 21.62 3.44 3.12
C GLU A 145 22.09 3.12 4.54
N PRO A 146 22.24 1.81 4.89
CA PRO A 146 22.77 1.42 6.18
C PRO A 146 24.25 1.80 6.32
N THR A 147 24.69 2.13 7.52
CA THR A 147 26.09 2.34 7.86
C THR A 147 26.65 1.14 8.61
N CYS A 148 27.87 1.23 9.10
CA CYS A 148 28.45 0.18 9.95
C CYS A 148 27.69 -0.01 11.25
N GLU A 149 27.02 1.03 11.77
CA GLU A 149 26.47 1.10 13.11
C GLU A 149 24.96 1.41 13.14
N THR A 150 24.42 1.80 12.00
CA THR A 150 23.00 2.17 11.90
C THR A 150 22.33 1.42 10.76
N ASP A 151 21.11 0.99 11.03
CA ASP A 151 20.25 0.38 10.02
C ASP A 151 19.88 1.38 8.93
N GLY A 152 19.69 0.88 7.73
CA GLY A 152 19.11 1.62 6.63
C GLY A 152 17.59 1.51 6.63
N TYR A 153 16.93 2.41 5.91
CA TYR A 153 15.47 2.42 5.74
C TYR A 153 15.05 3.29 4.56
N THR A 154 13.82 3.15 4.12
CA THR A 154 13.24 4.03 3.11
C THR A 154 12.24 4.98 3.75
N ILE A 155 12.38 6.27 3.46
CA ILE A 155 11.44 7.32 3.85
C ILE A 155 10.48 7.55 2.69
N PHE A 156 9.19 7.38 2.94
CA PHE A 156 8.12 7.69 2.01
C PHE A 156 7.46 9.00 2.42
N THR A 157 7.54 10.02 1.57
CA THR A 157 6.96 11.34 1.85
C THR A 157 5.94 11.69 0.77
N CYS A 158 4.70 12.01 1.18
CA CYS A 158 3.67 12.43 0.25
C CYS A 158 4.02 13.80 -0.37
N SER A 159 4.02 13.89 -1.70
CA SER A 159 4.34 15.11 -2.44
C SER A 159 3.33 16.23 -2.16
N ARG A 160 2.07 15.88 -1.85
CA ARG A 160 0.94 16.80 -1.65
C ARG A 160 0.82 17.31 -0.20
N CYS A 161 0.67 16.39 0.76
CA CYS A 161 0.37 16.76 2.16
C CYS A 161 1.57 16.69 3.10
N LYS A 162 2.72 16.18 2.64
CA LYS A 162 3.95 16.01 3.44
C LYS A 162 3.83 14.97 4.57
N ASP A 163 2.76 14.20 4.59
CA ASP A 163 2.70 13.01 5.43
C ASP A 163 3.84 12.07 5.08
N SER A 164 4.45 11.44 6.10
CA SER A 164 5.61 10.57 5.87
C SER A 164 5.65 9.41 6.84
N TYR A 165 6.18 8.30 6.35
CA TYR A 165 6.48 7.12 7.16
C TYR A 165 7.78 6.47 6.69
N THR A 166 8.35 5.59 7.52
CA THR A 166 9.53 4.79 7.20
C THR A 166 9.15 3.33 7.02
N ALA A 167 9.78 2.67 6.05
CA ALA A 167 9.61 1.25 5.79
C ALA A 167 10.92 0.64 5.24
N ASP A 168 10.89 -0.65 4.89
CA ASP A 168 11.98 -1.40 4.28
C ASP A 168 13.29 -1.29 5.08
N PRO A 169 13.29 -1.66 6.38
CA PRO A 169 14.50 -1.64 7.18
C PRO A 169 15.53 -2.62 6.62
N THR A 170 16.78 -2.19 6.59
CA THR A 170 17.92 -3.02 6.25
C THR A 170 18.91 -3.00 7.40
N ASP A 171 19.45 -4.17 7.74
CA ASP A 171 20.37 -4.29 8.88
C ASP A 171 21.64 -3.46 8.65
N GLN A 172 22.21 -2.98 9.75
CA GLN A 172 23.53 -2.32 9.76
C GLN A 172 24.60 -3.24 9.16
N LEU A 173 25.55 -2.63 8.47
CA LEU A 173 26.58 -3.37 7.75
C LEU A 173 27.63 -4.04 8.67
N GLY A 174 27.70 -3.60 9.92
CA GLY A 174 28.79 -3.96 10.82
C GLY A 174 30.14 -3.42 10.35
N HIS A 175 31.21 -3.69 11.07
CA HIS A 175 32.56 -3.30 10.70
C HIS A 175 33.27 -4.42 9.92
N GLN A 176 34.02 -4.05 8.89
CA GLN A 176 34.93 -4.92 8.17
C GLN A 176 36.35 -4.43 8.47
N PHE A 177 37.00 -5.08 9.43
CA PHE A 177 38.34 -4.68 9.84
C PHE A 177 39.43 -5.10 8.85
N GLY A 178 40.43 -4.26 8.67
CA GLY A 178 41.65 -4.55 7.96
C GLY A 178 42.59 -5.44 8.77
N ALA A 179 43.88 -5.43 8.37
CA ALA A 179 44.87 -6.16 9.11
C ALA A 179 45.10 -5.62 10.52
N TRP A 180 45.03 -6.50 11.51
CA TRP A 180 45.31 -6.15 12.91
C TRP A 180 46.77 -5.87 13.15
N SER A 181 47.10 -4.79 13.81
CA SER A 181 48.43 -4.35 14.17
C SER A 181 48.56 -4.16 15.67
N PRO A 182 49.75 -4.42 16.27
CA PRO A 182 49.98 -4.19 17.67
C PRO A 182 49.90 -2.68 17.98
N ASN A 183 49.25 -2.32 19.08
CA ASN A 183 49.13 -0.92 19.50
C ASN A 183 50.08 -0.55 20.69
N GLY A 184 51.05 -1.38 21.01
CA GLY A 184 52.06 -1.10 22.03
C GLY A 184 51.70 -1.43 23.49
N THR A 185 50.48 -1.79 23.80
CA THR A 185 49.98 -2.02 25.16
C THR A 185 49.53 -3.46 25.48
N GLY A 186 49.97 -4.44 24.63
CA GLY A 186 49.50 -5.83 24.73
C GLY A 186 48.15 -6.07 24.09
N SER A 187 47.61 -5.07 23.42
CA SER A 187 46.43 -5.13 22.56
C SER A 187 46.73 -4.87 21.11
N GLN A 188 45.79 -5.10 20.24
CA GLN A 188 45.85 -4.94 18.81
C GLN A 188 44.69 -4.10 18.31
N SER A 189 44.87 -3.41 17.21
CA SER A 189 43.83 -2.58 16.59
C SER A 189 43.83 -2.74 15.08
N ALA A 190 42.68 -2.52 14.49
CA ALA A 190 42.50 -2.47 13.05
C ALA A 190 41.42 -1.44 12.68
N ASP A 191 41.65 -0.74 11.59
CA ASP A 191 40.68 0.22 11.07
C ASP A 191 39.61 -0.48 10.23
N CYS A 192 38.41 0.05 10.23
CA CYS A 192 37.33 -0.42 9.37
C CYS A 192 37.64 -0.05 7.91
N LEU A 193 37.56 -1.01 7.01
CA LEU A 193 37.82 -0.83 5.58
C LEU A 193 36.61 -0.27 4.81
N ARG A 194 35.43 -0.18 5.44
CA ARG A 194 34.26 0.34 4.74
C ARG A 194 34.37 1.84 4.53
N GLN A 195 34.06 2.28 3.33
CA GLN A 195 34.11 3.69 2.97
C GLN A 195 33.25 4.55 3.92
N GLY A 196 33.81 5.63 4.43
CA GLY A 196 33.14 6.57 5.33
C GLY A 196 33.06 6.14 6.79
N CYS A 197 33.59 4.96 7.15
CA CYS A 197 33.67 4.51 8.53
C CYS A 197 35.06 4.82 9.12
N ALA A 198 35.10 5.63 10.16
CA ALA A 198 36.36 5.98 10.85
C ALA A 198 36.59 5.13 12.14
N HIS A 199 35.83 4.05 12.30
CA HIS A 199 35.93 3.22 13.49
C HIS A 199 37.18 2.37 13.48
N THR A 200 37.93 2.38 14.59
CA THR A 200 39.07 1.52 14.85
C THR A 200 38.70 0.52 15.92
N GLY A 201 38.64 -0.76 15.55
CA GLY A 201 38.45 -1.84 16.50
C GLY A 201 39.69 -2.05 17.35
N SER A 202 39.53 -2.44 18.61
CA SER A 202 40.63 -2.78 19.52
C SER A 202 40.26 -4.02 20.34
N THR A 203 41.23 -4.94 20.49
CA THR A 203 41.06 -6.15 21.31
C THR A 203 42.41 -6.56 21.88
N ASP A 204 42.41 -7.34 22.98
CA ASP A 204 43.61 -7.83 23.59
C ASP A 204 44.34 -8.86 22.72
N CYS A 205 45.67 -8.81 22.73
CA CYS A 205 46.47 -9.79 22.06
C CYS A 205 46.45 -11.12 22.78
N ARG A 206 45.93 -12.16 22.13
CA ARG A 206 46.03 -13.53 22.61
C ARG A 206 47.35 -14.13 22.12
N LYS A 207 48.34 -14.23 23.03
CA LYS A 207 49.68 -14.76 22.75
C LYS A 207 49.73 -16.27 22.92
N PHE A 208 50.52 -16.92 22.06
CA PHE A 208 50.82 -18.34 22.11
C PHE A 208 52.32 -18.56 22.20
N THR A 209 52.71 -19.53 23.01
CA THR A 209 54.12 -19.87 23.20
C THR A 209 54.39 -21.25 22.63
N PHE A 210 55.41 -21.33 21.79
CA PHE A 210 55.93 -22.56 21.23
C PHE A 210 57.42 -22.70 21.65
N ARG A 211 57.89 -23.93 21.77
CA ARG A 211 59.32 -24.18 21.97
C ARG A 211 60.02 -24.32 20.64
N THR A 212 61.12 -23.63 20.45
CA THR A 212 62.00 -23.81 19.28
C THR A 212 62.79 -25.11 19.36
N ALA A 213 63.48 -25.52 18.30
CA ALA A 213 64.34 -26.67 18.29
C ALA A 213 65.52 -26.53 19.31
N GLU A 214 65.93 -25.30 19.54
CA GLU A 214 66.98 -24.93 20.48
C GLU A 214 66.50 -24.88 21.93
N GLY A 215 65.17 -25.14 22.17
CA GLY A 215 64.56 -25.14 23.47
C GLY A 215 64.11 -23.76 23.99
N GLU A 216 64.30 -22.73 23.19
CA GLU A 216 63.87 -21.37 23.54
C GLU A 216 62.35 -21.22 23.33
N ALA A 217 61.76 -20.31 24.07
CA ALA A 217 60.33 -19.99 23.91
C ALA A 217 60.11 -18.91 22.85
N LEU A 218 59.31 -19.19 21.83
CA LEU A 218 58.77 -18.20 20.90
C LEU A 218 57.32 -17.86 21.28
N THR A 219 57.13 -16.68 21.82
CA THR A 219 55.78 -16.18 22.18
C THR A 219 55.35 -15.10 21.21
N PHE A 220 54.16 -15.28 20.60
CA PHE A 220 53.64 -14.33 19.62
C PHE A 220 52.13 -14.30 19.61
N CYS A 221 51.59 -13.19 19.07
CA CYS A 221 50.16 -13.06 18.75
C CYS A 221 49.98 -13.42 17.26
N PRO A 222 49.24 -14.44 16.90
CA PRO A 222 49.05 -14.81 15.49
C PRO A 222 48.20 -13.79 14.72
N VAL A 223 47.39 -12.98 15.39
CA VAL A 223 46.51 -12.00 14.73
C VAL A 223 47.27 -10.74 14.33
N CYS A 224 48.02 -10.11 15.24
CA CYS A 224 48.78 -8.89 14.92
C CYS A 224 50.27 -9.14 14.60
N GLY A 225 50.79 -10.36 14.82
CA GLY A 225 52.15 -10.74 14.55
C GLY A 225 53.21 -10.28 15.58
N GLN A 226 52.81 -9.60 16.65
CA GLN A 226 53.74 -9.20 17.74
C GLN A 226 54.38 -10.42 18.34
N ALA A 227 55.70 -10.45 18.38
CA ALA A 227 56.52 -11.51 19.01
C ALA A 227 57.38 -10.95 20.11
N GLU A 228 57.65 -11.78 21.16
CA GLU A 228 58.47 -11.36 22.31
C GLU A 228 59.95 -11.64 22.09
N ASN A 229 60.32 -12.80 21.55
CA ASN A 229 61.69 -13.26 21.43
C ASN A 229 62.13 -13.45 19.95
N ALA A 230 61.42 -12.80 19.01
CA ALA A 230 61.74 -12.84 17.57
C ALA A 230 61.29 -11.54 16.90
N ALA A 231 61.70 -11.33 15.66
CA ALA A 231 61.16 -10.25 14.86
C ALA A 231 59.65 -10.44 14.68
N GLN A 232 58.94 -9.34 14.58
CA GLN A 232 57.48 -9.33 14.32
C GLN A 232 57.17 -10.16 13.07
N LEU A 233 56.06 -10.90 13.12
CA LEU A 233 55.57 -11.65 11.98
C LEU A 233 54.68 -10.76 11.14
N GLU A 234 55.08 -10.44 9.92
CA GLU A 234 54.37 -9.61 8.96
C GLU A 234 53.28 -10.41 8.25
N MET A 235 52.19 -9.75 7.90
CA MET A 235 51.08 -10.39 7.22
C MET A 235 51.39 -10.81 5.80
N ILE A 236 50.93 -11.97 5.41
CA ILE A 236 51.00 -12.47 4.02
C ILE A 236 49.66 -12.16 3.35
N GLU A 237 49.59 -11.05 2.61
CA GLU A 237 48.32 -10.53 2.00
C GLU A 237 47.67 -11.49 1.01
N ALA A 238 48.44 -12.36 0.34
CA ALA A 238 47.92 -13.28 -0.68
C ALA A 238 47.62 -14.69 -0.16
N ALA A 239 47.52 -14.85 1.17
CA ALA A 239 47.13 -16.12 1.75
C ALA A 239 45.63 -16.38 1.48
N THR A 240 45.29 -17.60 1.06
CA THR A 240 43.92 -18.05 0.88
C THR A 240 43.75 -19.43 1.46
N ALA A 241 42.58 -19.67 2.08
CA ALA A 241 42.26 -20.97 2.66
C ALA A 241 40.88 -21.44 2.18
N TRP A 242 40.70 -22.75 2.13
CA TRP A 242 39.39 -23.36 1.95
C TRP A 242 39.32 -24.68 2.70
N ALA A 243 38.13 -25.00 3.20
CA ALA A 243 37.94 -26.24 3.93
C ALA A 243 38.10 -27.46 3.00
N ALA A 244 38.80 -28.48 3.47
CA ALA A 244 38.80 -29.82 2.84
C ALA A 244 37.52 -30.58 3.22
N SER A 245 36.91 -30.24 4.38
CA SER A 245 35.58 -30.67 4.84
C SER A 245 35.11 -29.71 5.94
N GLY A 246 33.89 -29.14 5.81
CA GLY A 246 33.34 -28.17 6.74
C GLY A 246 33.23 -26.74 6.16
N SER A 247 32.56 -25.85 6.90
CA SER A 247 32.36 -24.44 6.49
C SER A 247 33.49 -23.55 7.05
N LEU A 248 34.35 -23.08 6.19
CA LEU A 248 35.32 -22.00 6.47
C LEU A 248 35.27 -20.99 5.34
N SER A 249 35.20 -19.71 5.69
CA SER A 249 35.41 -18.64 4.73
C SER A 249 36.89 -18.50 4.41
N ALA A 250 37.21 -18.29 3.13
CA ALA A 250 38.58 -18.01 2.70
C ALA A 250 39.12 -16.67 3.24
N GLU A 251 38.22 -15.81 3.73
CA GLU A 251 38.53 -14.48 4.22
C GLU A 251 39.02 -14.47 5.69
N ASP A 252 38.84 -15.58 6.40
CA ASP A 252 39.17 -15.68 7.83
C ASP A 252 40.60 -16.17 8.11
N VAL A 253 41.43 -16.41 7.11
CA VAL A 253 42.80 -16.89 7.31
C VAL A 253 43.78 -15.76 7.57
N THR A 254 44.50 -15.86 8.68
CA THR A 254 45.64 -14.99 8.99
C THR A 254 46.94 -15.80 8.90
N ALA A 255 47.74 -15.52 7.89
CA ALA A 255 49.09 -16.10 7.75
C ALA A 255 50.15 -14.99 7.88
N ARG A 256 51.14 -15.20 8.77
CA ARG A 256 52.20 -14.21 9.05
C ARG A 256 53.58 -14.84 9.05
N THR A 257 54.56 -14.11 8.61
CA THR A 257 55.93 -14.58 8.58
C THR A 257 56.95 -13.48 8.88
N ASN A 258 58.08 -13.83 9.46
CA ASN A 258 59.30 -13.01 9.53
C ASN A 258 60.44 -13.58 8.67
N GLY A 259 60.15 -14.54 7.77
CA GLY A 259 61.13 -15.19 6.91
C GLY A 259 61.77 -16.43 7.53
N GLU A 260 61.74 -16.59 8.85
CA GLU A 260 62.17 -17.76 9.59
C GLU A 260 60.98 -18.61 10.11
N TYR A 261 59.99 -17.93 10.65
CA TYR A 261 58.79 -18.56 11.15
C TYR A 261 57.57 -18.16 10.29
N LEU A 262 56.61 -19.09 10.17
CA LEU A 262 55.31 -18.88 9.55
C LEU A 262 54.24 -19.29 10.56
N SER A 263 53.36 -18.39 10.93
CA SER A 263 52.17 -18.69 11.69
C SER A 263 50.93 -18.69 10.82
N VAL A 264 50.03 -19.62 11.09
CA VAL A 264 48.71 -19.71 10.41
C VAL A 264 47.66 -19.84 11.49
N ALA A 265 46.70 -18.93 11.43
CA ALA A 265 45.52 -18.90 12.33
C ALA A 265 44.29 -18.53 11.53
N PHE A 266 43.14 -18.74 12.14
CA PHE A 266 41.85 -18.27 11.62
C PHE A 266 41.27 -17.31 12.64
N GLU A 267 40.73 -16.21 12.16
CA GLU A 267 40.21 -15.17 13.00
C GLU A 267 39.00 -14.49 12.38
N THR A 268 38.12 -14.00 13.22
CA THR A 268 36.99 -13.15 12.81
C THR A 268 36.96 -11.92 13.73
N ALA A 269 37.05 -10.74 13.12
CA ALA A 269 37.07 -9.45 13.83
C ALA A 269 38.13 -9.38 15.00
N GLY A 270 39.31 -9.95 14.80
CA GLY A 270 40.39 -9.96 15.80
C GLY A 270 40.31 -11.08 16.82
N SER A 271 39.28 -11.90 16.78
CA SER A 271 39.08 -13.06 17.66
C SER A 271 39.42 -14.35 16.94
N LEU A 272 40.30 -15.15 17.58
CA LEU A 272 40.74 -16.43 17.01
C LEU A 272 39.58 -17.44 17.04
N THR A 273 39.41 -18.11 15.89
CA THR A 273 38.50 -19.23 15.71
C THR A 273 39.27 -20.51 15.44
N GLN A 274 38.85 -21.63 16.01
CA GLN A 274 39.46 -22.92 15.76
C GLN A 274 38.69 -23.64 14.65
N PRO A 275 39.34 -23.90 13.47
CA PRO A 275 38.69 -24.69 12.44
C PRO A 275 38.42 -26.12 12.90
N THR A 276 37.35 -26.69 12.39
CA THR A 276 37.03 -28.12 12.59
C THR A 276 37.49 -28.90 11.34
N GLY A 277 38.38 -29.88 11.52
CA GLY A 277 38.83 -30.76 10.43
C GLY A 277 40.02 -30.22 9.64
N ARG A 278 40.04 -30.57 8.34
CA ARG A 278 41.20 -30.27 7.45
C ARG A 278 40.97 -29.01 6.64
N VAL A 279 42.01 -28.17 6.58
CA VAL A 279 42.03 -26.93 5.83
C VAL A 279 43.16 -26.97 4.80
N ARG A 280 42.85 -26.64 3.56
CA ARG A 280 43.87 -26.41 2.54
C ARG A 280 44.27 -24.94 2.54
N LEU A 281 45.55 -24.66 2.66
CA LEU A 281 46.10 -23.31 2.62
C LEU A 281 46.89 -23.11 1.36
N ALA A 282 46.77 -21.97 0.70
CA ALA A 282 47.59 -21.56 -0.41
C ALA A 282 48.30 -20.25 -0.05
N LEU A 283 49.64 -20.27 -0.17
CA LEU A 283 50.53 -19.14 0.03
C LEU A 283 51.33 -18.80 -1.25
N PRO A 284 51.85 -17.58 -1.39
CA PRO A 284 52.73 -17.24 -2.50
C PRO A 284 53.94 -18.19 -2.61
N ALA A 285 54.27 -18.64 -3.83
CA ALA A 285 55.32 -19.63 -4.06
C ALA A 285 56.72 -19.17 -3.61
N GLY A 286 57.00 -17.87 -3.72
CA GLY A 286 58.31 -17.30 -3.31
C GLY A 286 58.61 -17.44 -1.82
N LEU A 287 57.62 -17.71 -0.97
CA LEU A 287 57.81 -17.84 0.46
C LEU A 287 58.69 -19.03 0.86
N LEU A 288 58.62 -20.15 0.11
CA LEU A 288 59.34 -21.39 0.37
C LEU A 288 60.39 -21.74 -0.70
N GLU A 289 60.80 -20.77 -1.51
CA GLU A 289 61.82 -21.03 -2.54
C GLU A 289 63.16 -21.48 -1.88
N GLY A 290 63.58 -22.70 -2.19
CA GLY A 290 64.80 -23.32 -1.59
C GLY A 290 64.61 -23.69 -0.09
N LYS A 291 63.45 -23.68 0.44
CA LYS A 291 63.17 -24.00 1.84
C LYS A 291 62.20 -25.20 1.97
N LYS A 292 62.25 -25.85 3.13
CA LYS A 292 61.28 -26.83 3.59
C LYS A 292 60.40 -26.23 4.69
N LEU A 293 59.18 -26.72 4.80
CA LEU A 293 58.19 -26.31 5.79
C LEU A 293 58.18 -27.34 6.94
N VAL A 294 58.51 -26.90 8.13
CA VAL A 294 58.58 -27.76 9.31
C VAL A 294 57.56 -27.26 10.34
N ARG A 295 56.54 -28.05 10.65
CA ARG A 295 55.56 -27.75 11.72
C ARG A 295 56.25 -27.87 13.09
N ILE A 296 56.02 -26.91 13.93
CA ILE A 296 56.46 -26.92 15.35
C ILE A 296 55.18 -27.13 16.22
N ALA A 297 55.17 -28.21 16.98
CA ALA A 297 54.12 -28.40 17.99
C ALA A 297 54.43 -27.59 19.28
N PRO A 298 53.44 -27.31 20.16
CA PRO A 298 53.68 -26.53 21.37
C PRO A 298 54.74 -27.10 22.29
N ASP A 299 54.91 -28.41 22.28
CA ASP A 299 55.96 -29.12 23.04
C ASP A 299 57.37 -29.07 22.39
N GLY A 300 57.48 -28.45 21.22
CA GLY A 300 58.73 -28.37 20.46
C GLY A 300 58.95 -29.48 19.44
N THR A 301 58.07 -30.47 19.36
CA THR A 301 58.16 -31.53 18.36
C THR A 301 58.08 -30.94 16.93
N GLN A 302 58.98 -31.35 16.07
CA GLN A 302 59.12 -30.89 14.68
C GLN A 302 58.72 -31.99 13.71
N THR A 303 57.92 -31.60 12.69
CA THR A 303 57.48 -32.51 11.65
C THR A 303 57.51 -31.79 10.29
N GLU A 304 58.20 -32.38 9.32
CA GLU A 304 58.23 -31.85 7.94
C GLU A 304 56.86 -32.00 7.29
N MET A 305 56.43 -30.90 6.66
CA MET A 305 55.12 -30.82 6.02
C MET A 305 55.27 -30.86 4.51
N PRO A 306 54.60 -31.79 3.83
CA PRO A 306 54.58 -31.80 2.37
C PRO A 306 53.71 -30.64 1.85
N PHE A 307 54.14 -30.06 0.72
CA PHE A 307 53.40 -29.06 -0.01
C PHE A 307 53.49 -29.27 -1.54
N GLU A 308 52.51 -28.78 -2.25
CA GLU A 308 52.49 -28.78 -3.73
C GLU A 308 52.74 -27.34 -4.23
N ALA A 309 53.63 -27.19 -5.20
CA ALA A 309 53.80 -25.94 -5.92
C ALA A 309 52.95 -25.99 -7.20
N LYS A 310 51.94 -25.14 -7.29
CA LYS A 310 51.02 -25.09 -8.44
C LYS A 310 50.56 -23.66 -8.72
N ASN A 311 50.65 -23.24 -9.97
CA ASN A 311 50.17 -21.92 -10.43
C ASN A 311 50.72 -20.73 -9.59
N GLY A 312 51.98 -20.74 -9.24
CA GLY A 312 52.59 -19.66 -8.43
C GLY A 312 52.21 -19.66 -6.97
N LYS A 313 51.53 -20.71 -6.49
CA LYS A 313 51.14 -20.89 -5.10
C LYS A 313 51.70 -22.17 -4.52
N LEU A 314 51.94 -22.15 -3.22
CA LEU A 314 52.26 -23.31 -2.39
C LEU A 314 50.98 -23.77 -1.71
N ILE A 315 50.63 -25.03 -1.90
CA ILE A 315 49.41 -25.59 -1.36
C ILE A 315 49.75 -26.71 -0.40
N PHE A 316 49.27 -26.63 0.81
CA PHE A 316 49.41 -27.68 1.82
C PHE A 316 48.15 -27.82 2.67
N THR A 317 48.02 -28.96 3.33
CA THR A 317 46.84 -29.28 4.14
C THR A 317 47.17 -29.25 5.62
N LEU A 318 46.41 -28.55 6.38
CA LEU A 318 46.47 -28.44 7.82
C LEU A 318 45.33 -29.25 8.46
N ASP A 319 45.64 -30.00 9.49
CA ASP A 319 44.67 -30.74 10.28
C ASP A 319 44.54 -30.10 11.67
N PHE A 320 43.49 -29.33 11.86
CA PHE A 320 43.19 -28.65 13.10
C PHE A 320 42.42 -29.52 14.11
N ALA A 321 41.89 -30.68 13.69
CA ALA A 321 41.12 -31.55 14.57
C ALA A 321 41.91 -32.05 15.77
N ASN A 322 43.23 -32.21 15.57
CA ASN A 322 44.12 -32.73 16.58
C ASN A 322 45.17 -31.70 17.09
N SER A 323 45.01 -30.43 16.70
CA SER A 323 46.04 -29.42 17.08
C SER A 323 45.88 -28.91 18.49
N GLY A 324 44.65 -28.95 19.05
CA GLY A 324 44.32 -28.38 20.39
C GLY A 324 44.47 -26.85 20.44
N LEU A 325 44.95 -26.17 19.42
CA LEU A 325 45.20 -24.74 19.32
C LEU A 325 44.60 -24.15 18.04
N PRO A 326 44.10 -22.93 18.05
CA PRO A 326 43.57 -22.22 16.92
C PRO A 326 44.70 -21.65 15.99
N VAL A 327 45.96 -21.92 16.33
CA VAL A 327 47.13 -21.44 15.59
C VAL A 327 48.11 -22.60 15.35
N MET A 328 48.73 -22.60 14.17
CA MET A 328 49.87 -23.47 13.83
C MET A 328 51.09 -22.64 13.53
N LEU A 329 52.24 -23.11 14.04
CA LEU A 329 53.54 -22.52 13.80
C LEU A 329 54.39 -23.45 12.94
N PHE A 330 55.12 -22.86 12.01
CA PHE A 330 56.06 -23.54 11.13
C PHE A 330 57.40 -22.80 11.13
N ARG A 331 58.49 -23.54 10.96
CA ARG A 331 59.79 -23.01 10.67
C ARG A 331 60.12 -23.21 9.18
N LEU A 332 60.69 -22.18 8.59
CA LEU A 332 61.10 -22.16 7.19
C LEU A 332 62.60 -22.46 7.15
N LEU A 333 62.97 -23.72 6.96
CA LEU A 333 64.38 -24.16 6.96
C LEU A 333 64.94 -24.31 5.52
N PRO A 334 66.21 -24.05 5.29
CA PRO A 334 66.84 -24.43 4.03
C PRO A 334 66.62 -25.92 3.74
N GLN A 335 66.44 -26.31 2.49
CA GLN A 335 66.21 -27.72 2.12
C GLN A 335 67.37 -28.65 2.56
N THR A 336 68.61 -28.12 2.67
CA THR A 336 69.80 -28.86 3.13
C THR A 336 69.89 -28.95 4.66
N ALA A 337 69.10 -28.24 5.43
CA ALA A 337 69.16 -28.29 6.88
C ALA A 337 68.65 -29.64 7.41
N ALA A 338 69.38 -30.24 8.38
CA ALA A 338 68.79 -31.35 9.16
C ALA A 338 67.63 -30.89 10.03
N LEU A 339 66.71 -31.79 10.29
CA LEU A 339 65.61 -31.54 11.27
C LEU A 339 66.10 -31.52 12.71
#